data_dc38785787d43899be6a9bfdc1568166
#
_entry.id   dc38785787d43899be6a9bfdc1568166
#
_cell.length_a   1.000
_cell.length_b   1.000
_cell.length_c   1.000
_cell.angle_alpha   90.00
_cell.angle_beta   90.00
_cell.angle_gamma   90.00
#
_symmetry.space_group_name_H-M   'P 1'
#
loop_
_entity.id
_entity.type
_entity.pdbx_description
1 polymer ?
#
loop_
_entity_poly.entity_id
_entity_poly.type
_entity_poly.pdbx_seq_one_letter_code
_entity_poly.pdbx_strand_id
1 'polypeptide(L)'
;MFSKFFGSKMKKVENESAFVPVINDESSLADKPIARDLFVDDEGPAASNSEKAARQSVVNAFLQTDHYTFGVEEGYNQHSAEFMRKQVNAMASTFRRLLYEESEEHRSKITELKMNLAQIGEQFPEIKQQLLLRIEEHQSKIDFYIIEGQNSIELEGLIGSPVKAYEAGYEVGLKQYLDEKGFLNSFTL
;
A
#
# COMPACT_ATOMS: atom_id res chain seq x y z
N MET A 1 -50.28 2.73 -32.51
CA MET A 1 -51.14 1.60 -32.05
C MET A 1 -50.78 1.26 -30.63
N PHE A 2 -51.84 1.28 -29.77
CA PHE A 2 -51.97 0.75 -28.41
C PHE A 2 -51.07 1.42 -27.34
N SER A 3 -51.49 2.34 -26.54
CA SER A 3 -52.69 2.52 -25.69
C SER A 3 -52.67 1.66 -24.40
N LYS A 4 -52.70 2.41 -23.24
CA LYS A 4 -53.41 2.14 -21.99
C LYS A 4 -52.72 1.16 -21.02
N PHE A 5 -52.77 1.31 -19.72
CA PHE A 5 -53.62 1.82 -18.66
C PHE A 5 -52.97 1.57 -17.32
N PHE A 6 -53.13 2.26 -16.31
CA PHE A 6 -53.84 2.33 -15.02
C PHE A 6 -52.92 3.12 -14.05
N GLY A 7 -53.27 4.08 -13.32
CA GLY A 7 -54.53 4.52 -12.72
C GLY A 7 -54.76 3.97 -11.34
N SER A 8 -54.74 4.85 -10.31
CA SER A 8 -55.36 4.64 -8.99
C SER A 8 -54.34 4.50 -7.85
N LYS A 9 -54.44 5.12 -6.70
CA LYS A 9 -55.48 5.79 -5.94
C LYS A 9 -54.87 6.55 -4.76
N MET A 10 -55.23 7.80 -4.58
CA MET A 10 -55.06 8.51 -3.31
C MET A 10 -55.91 7.81 -2.21
N LYS A 11 -55.33 7.63 -1.03
CA LYS A 11 -56.07 7.50 0.21
C LYS A 11 -55.67 8.62 1.16
N LYS A 12 -56.65 9.52 1.30
CA LYS A 12 -56.77 10.53 2.34
C LYS A 12 -57.20 9.77 3.61
N VAL A 13 -56.46 9.95 4.68
CA VAL A 13 -56.93 9.60 6.03
C VAL A 13 -56.81 10.87 6.87
N GLU A 14 -57.97 11.43 7.13
CA GLU A 14 -58.22 12.32 8.26
C GLU A 14 -58.25 11.45 9.53
N ASN A 15 -57.66 11.95 10.60
CA ASN A 15 -58.21 11.79 11.98
C ASN A 15 -57.45 12.77 12.89
N GLU A 16 -58.16 13.72 13.35
CA GLU A 16 -58.78 13.85 14.66
C GLU A 16 -57.83 14.19 15.79
N SER A 17 -58.02 15.41 16.23
CA SER A 17 -57.54 16.03 17.45
C SER A 17 -57.88 15.22 18.70
N ALA A 18 -56.91 14.89 19.49
CA ALA A 18 -57.08 14.54 20.89
C ALA A 18 -56.39 15.58 21.76
N PHE A 19 -57.23 16.31 22.44
CA PHE A 19 -56.92 17.27 23.51
C PHE A 19 -56.26 16.52 24.70
N VAL A 20 -55.06 16.92 25.10
CA VAL A 20 -54.41 16.43 26.31
C VAL A 20 -54.22 17.62 27.27
N PRO A 21 -54.60 17.44 28.53
CA PRO A 21 -54.59 18.54 29.50
C PRO A 21 -53.15 18.90 29.94
N VAL A 22 -52.96 20.21 30.09
CA VAL A 22 -51.77 20.80 30.72
C VAL A 22 -51.77 20.43 32.19
N ILE A 23 -50.80 19.65 32.61
CA ILE A 23 -50.43 19.51 34.02
C ILE A 23 -49.19 20.36 34.23
N ASN A 24 -49.39 21.52 34.84
CA ASN A 24 -48.33 22.29 35.47
C ASN A 24 -47.90 21.50 36.71
N ASP A 25 -46.71 20.98 36.67
CA ASP A 25 -45.98 20.60 37.88
C ASP A 25 -44.65 21.33 37.88
N GLU A 26 -44.67 22.53 38.42
CA GLU A 26 -43.46 23.22 38.85
C GLU A 26 -43.00 22.51 40.14
N SER A 27 -42.09 21.59 40.00
CA SER A 27 -41.32 21.12 41.15
C SER A 27 -39.90 20.83 40.74
N SER A 28 -39.01 21.79 41.09
CA SER A 28 -37.67 21.53 41.54
C SER A 28 -36.78 20.71 40.59
N LEU A 29 -36.27 21.33 39.55
CA LEU A 29 -35.00 20.97 38.95
C LEU A 29 -33.87 21.43 39.87
N ALA A 30 -33.69 20.70 40.98
CA ALA A 30 -32.44 20.79 41.74
C ALA A 30 -31.31 20.34 40.80
N ASP A 31 -30.32 21.20 40.69
CA ASP A 31 -29.02 20.97 40.06
C ASP A 31 -28.43 19.61 40.48
N LYS A 32 -28.71 18.57 39.74
CA LYS A 32 -27.91 17.36 39.82
C LYS A 32 -26.70 17.61 38.89
N PRO A 33 -25.49 17.65 39.44
CA PRO A 33 -24.30 17.74 38.60
C PRO A 33 -24.33 16.55 37.63
N ILE A 34 -24.36 16.83 36.36
CA ILE A 34 -24.22 15.80 35.31
C ILE A 34 -22.89 15.12 35.60
N ALA A 35 -22.93 13.82 35.85
CA ALA A 35 -21.72 13.04 36.12
C ALA A 35 -20.78 13.21 34.94
N ARG A 36 -19.54 13.60 35.19
CA ARG A 36 -18.50 13.87 34.18
C ARG A 36 -18.17 12.64 33.36
N ASP A 37 -18.47 11.46 33.92
CA ASP A 37 -18.24 10.15 33.32
C ASP A 37 -19.17 9.85 32.11
N LEU A 38 -20.15 10.71 31.85
CA LEU A 38 -21.06 10.52 30.71
C LEU A 38 -20.51 11.11 29.40
N PHE A 39 -19.43 11.90 29.49
CA PHE A 39 -18.82 12.60 28.33
C PHE A 39 -17.32 12.33 28.18
N VAL A 40 -16.75 11.51 29.01
CA VAL A 40 -15.35 11.09 28.90
C VAL A 40 -15.35 9.59 28.67
N ASP A 41 -15.27 9.19 27.42
CA ASP A 41 -14.80 7.86 27.11
C ASP A 41 -13.34 7.81 27.58
N ASP A 42 -13.12 7.23 28.75
CA ASP A 42 -11.77 6.90 29.28
C ASP A 42 -11.07 5.80 28.45
N GLU A 43 -11.61 5.44 27.33
CA GLU A 43 -10.84 4.79 26.29
C GLU A 43 -9.90 5.84 25.69
N GLY A 44 -8.76 6.03 26.36
CA GLY A 44 -7.63 6.74 25.79
C GLY A 44 -7.40 6.24 24.37
N PRO A 45 -6.78 7.03 23.47
CA PRO A 45 -6.55 6.64 22.09
C PRO A 45 -5.62 5.42 22.06
N ALA A 46 -6.19 4.28 22.45
CA ALA A 46 -5.56 2.99 22.39
C ALA A 46 -5.63 2.51 20.95
N ALA A 47 -4.47 2.32 20.38
CA ALA A 47 -4.22 1.40 19.29
C ALA A 47 -4.56 1.81 17.84
N SER A 48 -4.91 3.04 17.49
CA SER A 48 -4.94 3.39 16.05
C SER A 48 -3.59 3.89 15.50
N ASN A 49 -2.59 4.11 16.36
CA ASN A 49 -1.27 4.56 15.94
C ASN A 49 -0.26 3.45 15.62
N SER A 50 -0.58 2.18 15.91
CA SER A 50 0.33 1.06 15.62
C SER A 50 0.19 0.51 14.20
N GLU A 51 -0.90 0.78 13.50
CA GLU A 51 -1.08 0.35 12.10
C GLU A 51 -0.57 1.36 11.07
N LYS A 52 -0.24 2.57 11.49
CA LYS A 52 0.47 3.56 10.68
C LYS A 52 2.00 3.53 10.83
N ALA A 53 2.57 2.48 11.39
CA ALA A 53 3.95 2.15 11.09
C ALA A 53 4.02 2.04 9.57
N ALA A 54 4.62 3.05 8.93
CA ALA A 54 4.68 3.20 7.49
C ALA A 54 4.98 1.82 6.89
N ARG A 55 4.03 1.23 6.16
CA ARG A 55 4.30 0.00 5.41
C ARG A 55 5.49 0.33 4.56
N GLN A 56 6.63 -0.25 4.91
CA GLN A 56 7.84 -0.08 4.12
C GLN A 56 7.48 -0.56 2.72
N SER A 57 7.73 0.30 1.71
CA SER A 57 7.50 -0.06 0.32
C SER A 57 8.16 -1.41 0.03
N VAL A 58 7.43 -2.31 -0.59
CA VAL A 58 7.95 -3.65 -0.94
C VAL A 58 9.15 -3.55 -1.88
N VAL A 59 9.20 -2.51 -2.71
CA VAL A 59 10.36 -2.17 -3.54
C VAL A 59 11.57 -1.84 -2.67
N ASN A 60 11.39 -0.98 -1.66
CA ASN A 60 12.48 -0.63 -0.73
C ASN A 60 12.95 -1.84 0.07
N ALA A 61 12.05 -2.71 0.51
CA ALA A 61 12.41 -3.94 1.21
C ALA A 61 13.27 -4.85 0.33
N PHE A 62 12.91 -5.00 -0.95
CA PHE A 62 13.70 -5.74 -1.92
C PHE A 62 15.09 -5.13 -2.12
N LEU A 63 15.19 -3.81 -2.29
CA LEU A 63 16.46 -3.12 -2.50
C LEU A 63 17.41 -3.19 -1.28
N GLN A 64 16.86 -3.33 -0.06
CA GLN A 64 17.60 -3.45 1.19
C GLN A 64 17.98 -4.89 1.56
N THR A 65 17.51 -5.88 0.79
CA THR A 65 17.90 -7.28 0.99
C THR A 65 19.41 -7.46 0.78
N ASP A 66 20.03 -8.29 1.60
CA ASP A 66 21.46 -8.62 1.45
C ASP A 66 21.67 -9.58 0.28
N HIS A 67 21.67 -9.04 -0.92
CA HIS A 67 21.89 -9.81 -2.15
C HIS A 67 23.32 -10.33 -2.26
N TYR A 68 24.31 -9.70 -1.59
CA TYR A 68 25.68 -10.17 -1.62
C TYR A 68 25.82 -11.50 -0.88
N THR A 69 25.38 -11.60 0.36
CA THR A 69 25.44 -12.84 1.13
C THR A 69 24.67 -13.98 0.43
N PHE A 70 23.52 -13.66 -0.15
CA PHE A 70 22.76 -14.62 -0.95
C PHE A 70 23.55 -15.10 -2.17
N GLY A 71 24.25 -14.20 -2.86
CA GLY A 71 25.15 -14.54 -3.96
C GLY A 71 26.29 -15.46 -3.52
N VAL A 72 26.94 -15.19 -2.38
CA VAL A 72 28.01 -16.03 -1.83
C VAL A 72 27.53 -17.46 -1.59
N GLU A 73 26.36 -17.62 -0.96
CA GLU A 73 25.79 -18.94 -0.68
C GLU A 73 25.46 -19.70 -1.96
N GLU A 74 24.83 -19.05 -2.93
CA GLU A 74 24.50 -19.70 -4.20
C GLU A 74 25.73 -19.98 -5.05
N GLY A 75 26.73 -19.10 -5.08
CA GLY A 75 27.98 -19.31 -5.80
C GLY A 75 28.77 -20.49 -5.26
N TYR A 76 28.73 -20.70 -3.95
CA TYR A 76 29.34 -21.89 -3.31
C TYR A 76 28.57 -23.18 -3.64
N ASN A 77 27.26 -23.16 -3.73
CA ASN A 77 26.41 -24.33 -3.95
C ASN A 77 26.15 -24.64 -5.43
N GLN A 78 26.12 -23.61 -6.29
CA GLN A 78 25.73 -23.73 -7.70
C GLN A 78 26.83 -23.17 -8.60
N HIS A 79 27.66 -24.00 -9.16
CA HIS A 79 28.92 -23.63 -9.84
C HIS A 79 28.73 -23.33 -11.34
N SER A 80 27.59 -22.75 -11.74
CA SER A 80 27.24 -22.56 -13.15
C SER A 80 26.96 -21.10 -13.47
N ALA A 81 27.69 -20.56 -14.44
CA ALA A 81 27.41 -19.21 -14.97
C ALA A 81 25.98 -19.10 -15.56
N GLU A 82 25.40 -20.20 -16.01
CA GLU A 82 24.02 -20.25 -16.47
C GLU A 82 23.04 -20.06 -15.31
N PHE A 83 23.33 -20.70 -14.16
CA PHE A 83 22.53 -20.53 -12.95
C PHE A 83 22.57 -19.06 -12.48
N MET A 84 23.74 -18.45 -12.38
CA MET A 84 23.90 -17.04 -12.02
C MET A 84 23.05 -16.14 -12.92
N ARG A 85 23.12 -16.32 -14.25
CA ARG A 85 22.31 -15.54 -15.20
C ARG A 85 20.80 -15.73 -15.00
N LYS A 86 20.36 -16.96 -14.73
CA LYS A 86 18.95 -17.24 -14.44
C LYS A 86 18.49 -16.52 -13.19
N GLN A 87 19.30 -16.48 -12.14
CA GLN A 87 18.97 -15.77 -10.89
C GLN A 87 18.94 -14.25 -11.09
N VAL A 88 19.90 -13.68 -11.80
CA VAL A 88 19.88 -12.25 -12.16
C VAL A 88 18.59 -11.90 -12.92
N ASN A 89 18.19 -12.72 -13.89
CA ASN A 89 16.95 -12.52 -14.63
C ASN A 89 15.72 -12.67 -13.72
N ALA A 90 15.73 -13.60 -12.77
CA ALA A 90 14.67 -13.78 -11.80
C ALA A 90 14.57 -12.59 -10.85
N MET A 91 15.69 -12.03 -10.39
CA MET A 91 15.74 -10.81 -9.59
C MET A 91 15.12 -9.63 -10.35
N ALA A 92 15.52 -9.41 -11.61
CA ALA A 92 14.99 -8.34 -12.44
C ALA A 92 13.47 -8.52 -12.71
N SER A 93 13.02 -9.75 -12.92
CA SER A 93 11.60 -10.07 -13.08
C SER A 93 10.80 -9.81 -11.81
N THR A 94 11.33 -10.22 -10.65
CA THR A 94 10.73 -9.95 -9.35
C THR A 94 10.63 -8.45 -9.09
N PHE A 95 11.71 -7.71 -9.36
CA PHE A 95 11.72 -6.25 -9.19
C PHE A 95 10.65 -5.56 -10.04
N ARG A 96 10.52 -5.93 -11.33
CA ARG A 96 9.46 -5.39 -12.20
C ARG A 96 8.06 -5.67 -11.68
N ARG A 97 7.83 -6.88 -11.14
CA ARG A 97 6.54 -7.23 -10.53
C ARG A 97 6.24 -6.35 -9.31
N LEU A 98 7.24 -6.10 -8.45
CA LEU A 98 7.08 -5.23 -7.27
C LEU A 98 6.79 -3.77 -7.68
N LEU A 99 7.48 -3.25 -8.71
CA LEU A 99 7.20 -1.92 -9.25
C LEU A 99 5.77 -1.82 -9.80
N TYR A 100 5.30 -2.86 -10.46
CA TYR A 100 3.93 -2.91 -10.96
C TYR A 100 2.91 -2.91 -9.81
N GLU A 101 3.12 -3.72 -8.77
CA GLU A 101 2.24 -3.78 -7.59
C GLU A 101 2.16 -2.41 -6.89
N GLU A 102 3.28 -1.73 -6.67
CA GLU A 102 3.31 -0.36 -6.12
C GLU A 102 2.60 0.65 -7.03
N SER A 103 2.78 0.52 -8.35
CA SER A 103 2.09 1.39 -9.31
C SER A 103 0.57 1.22 -9.25
N GLU A 104 0.07 0.00 -9.12
CA GLU A 104 -1.36 -0.28 -8.98
C GLU A 104 -1.92 0.28 -7.67
N GLU A 105 -1.16 0.22 -6.57
CA GLU A 105 -1.56 0.85 -5.32
C GLU A 105 -1.72 2.37 -5.48
N HIS A 106 -0.76 3.02 -6.17
CA HIS A 106 -0.87 4.46 -6.44
C HIS A 106 -2.02 4.80 -7.38
N ARG A 107 -2.31 3.98 -8.40
CA ARG A 107 -3.49 4.16 -9.27
C ARG A 107 -4.80 4.05 -8.51
N SER A 108 -4.89 3.11 -7.57
CA SER A 108 -6.04 2.97 -6.69
C SER A 108 -6.24 4.23 -5.83
N LYS A 109 -5.18 4.75 -5.24
CA LYS A 109 -5.21 6.02 -4.46
C LYS A 109 -5.64 7.22 -5.31
N ILE A 110 -5.14 7.33 -6.54
CA ILE A 110 -5.56 8.38 -7.48
C ILE A 110 -7.07 8.28 -7.75
N THR A 111 -7.59 7.08 -7.93
CA THR A 111 -9.02 6.87 -8.19
C THR A 111 -9.86 7.32 -6.99
N GLU A 112 -9.46 6.98 -5.78
CA GLU A 112 -10.10 7.42 -4.55
C GLU A 112 -10.07 8.95 -4.41
N LEU A 113 -8.90 9.57 -4.62
CA LEU A 113 -8.75 11.03 -4.57
C LEU A 113 -9.61 11.74 -5.62
N LYS A 114 -9.74 11.19 -6.84
CA LYS A 114 -10.62 11.74 -7.88
C LYS A 114 -12.09 11.64 -7.51
N MET A 115 -12.52 10.55 -6.85
CA MET A 115 -13.89 10.43 -6.35
C MET A 115 -14.17 11.48 -5.27
N ASN A 116 -13.24 11.67 -4.32
CA ASN A 116 -13.35 12.71 -3.30
C ASN A 116 -13.40 14.11 -3.93
N LEU A 117 -12.55 14.36 -4.93
CA LEU A 117 -12.53 15.62 -5.66
C LEU A 117 -13.87 15.92 -6.35
N ALA A 118 -14.51 14.91 -6.94
CA ALA A 118 -15.81 15.05 -7.58
C ALA A 118 -16.93 15.35 -6.57
N GLN A 119 -16.84 14.84 -5.35
CA GLN A 119 -17.87 15.04 -4.31
C GLN A 119 -17.80 16.42 -3.65
N ILE A 120 -16.60 16.91 -3.36
CA ILE A 120 -16.41 18.09 -2.49
C ILE A 120 -15.67 19.25 -3.18
N GLY A 121 -15.09 19.03 -4.36
CA GLY A 121 -14.14 19.97 -4.98
C GLY A 121 -14.74 21.32 -5.37
N GLU A 122 -16.05 21.41 -5.64
CA GLU A 122 -16.71 22.66 -5.96
C GLU A 122 -17.02 23.51 -4.73
N GLN A 123 -17.25 22.89 -3.59
CA GLN A 123 -17.63 23.55 -2.35
C GLN A 123 -16.43 24.08 -1.56
N PHE A 124 -15.26 23.46 -1.72
CA PHE A 124 -14.06 23.75 -0.93
C PHE A 124 -12.81 23.90 -1.80
N PRO A 125 -12.54 25.10 -2.33
CA PRO A 125 -11.44 25.33 -3.28
C PRO A 125 -10.06 25.02 -2.73
N GLU A 126 -9.83 25.21 -1.43
CA GLU A 126 -8.55 24.87 -0.79
C GLU A 126 -8.34 23.35 -0.72
N ILE A 127 -9.38 22.60 -0.37
CA ILE A 127 -9.34 21.12 -0.35
C ILE A 127 -9.15 20.59 -1.78
N LYS A 128 -9.78 21.20 -2.77
CA LYS A 128 -9.59 20.88 -4.18
C LYS A 128 -8.11 20.96 -4.57
N GLN A 129 -7.42 22.04 -4.23
CA GLN A 129 -6.00 22.19 -4.53
C GLN A 129 -5.15 21.13 -3.86
N GLN A 130 -5.40 20.82 -2.59
CA GLN A 130 -4.68 19.78 -1.86
C GLN A 130 -4.89 18.38 -2.50
N LEU A 131 -6.10 18.06 -2.92
CA LEU A 131 -6.40 16.81 -3.60
C LEU A 131 -5.68 16.70 -4.95
N LEU A 132 -5.66 17.78 -5.73
CA LEU A 132 -4.95 17.83 -7.00
C LEU A 132 -3.45 17.62 -6.83
N LEU A 133 -2.83 18.28 -5.85
CA LEU A 133 -1.40 18.07 -5.52
C LEU A 133 -1.10 16.62 -5.16
N ARG A 134 -1.95 15.98 -4.34
CA ARG A 134 -1.76 14.56 -3.99
C ARG A 134 -1.91 13.63 -5.20
N ILE A 135 -2.83 13.94 -6.11
CA ILE A 135 -2.98 13.18 -7.37
C ILE A 135 -1.70 13.30 -8.20
N GLU A 136 -1.14 14.50 -8.33
CA GLU A 136 0.11 14.74 -9.05
C GLU A 136 1.30 13.99 -8.40
N GLU A 137 1.41 14.00 -7.07
CA GLU A 137 2.44 13.24 -6.35
C GLU A 137 2.34 11.74 -6.65
N HIS A 138 1.13 11.17 -6.61
CA HIS A 138 0.95 9.76 -6.94
C HIS A 138 1.24 9.47 -8.41
N GLN A 139 0.87 10.37 -9.33
CA GLN A 139 1.17 10.22 -10.75
C GLN A 139 2.69 10.22 -10.99
N SER A 140 3.42 11.14 -10.37
CA SER A 140 4.88 11.21 -10.47
C SER A 140 5.56 9.92 -9.98
N LYS A 141 5.03 9.29 -8.94
CA LYS A 141 5.53 7.99 -8.46
C LYS A 141 5.28 6.87 -9.46
N ILE A 142 4.11 6.84 -10.09
CA ILE A 142 3.81 5.86 -11.14
C ILE A 142 4.79 6.02 -12.30
N ASP A 143 5.02 7.25 -12.75
CA ASP A 143 5.92 7.55 -13.86
C ASP A 143 7.36 7.13 -13.52
N PHE A 144 7.81 7.39 -12.29
CA PHE A 144 9.09 6.92 -11.78
C PHE A 144 9.20 5.38 -11.83
N TYR A 145 8.19 4.65 -11.36
CA TYR A 145 8.20 3.18 -11.38
C TYR A 145 8.18 2.60 -12.80
N ILE A 146 7.50 3.28 -13.73
CA ILE A 146 7.53 2.89 -15.15
C ILE A 146 8.95 3.02 -15.72
N ILE A 147 9.63 4.12 -15.44
CA ILE A 147 11.01 4.35 -15.89
C ILE A 147 11.96 3.31 -15.28
N GLU A 148 11.86 3.05 -13.97
CA GLU A 148 12.67 2.04 -13.31
C GLU A 148 12.38 0.62 -13.83
N GLY A 149 11.15 0.35 -14.19
CA GLY A 149 10.76 -0.91 -14.84
C GLY A 149 11.43 -1.07 -16.22
N GLN A 150 11.57 0.00 -16.98
CA GLN A 150 12.27 0.00 -18.28
C GLN A 150 13.79 -0.16 -18.07
N ASN A 151 14.39 0.60 -17.17
CA ASN A 151 15.81 0.51 -16.83
C ASN A 151 16.19 -0.91 -16.37
N SER A 152 15.30 -1.60 -15.68
CA SER A 152 15.52 -2.96 -15.19
C SER A 152 15.65 -4.02 -16.29
N ILE A 153 15.28 -3.73 -17.52
CA ILE A 153 15.47 -4.63 -18.67
C ILE A 153 16.95 -4.76 -18.99
N GLU A 154 17.68 -3.64 -18.92
CA GLU A 154 19.13 -3.56 -19.11
C GLU A 154 19.92 -3.75 -17.80
N LEU A 155 19.25 -4.15 -16.71
CA LEU A 155 19.81 -4.28 -15.35
C LEU A 155 20.40 -2.94 -14.82
N GLU A 156 19.82 -1.83 -15.27
CA GLU A 156 20.16 -0.47 -14.87
C GLU A 156 19.17 0.10 -13.86
N GLY A 157 19.41 1.36 -13.44
CA GLY A 157 18.58 2.03 -12.43
C GLY A 157 18.73 1.40 -11.05
N LEU A 158 17.63 1.37 -10.28
CA LEU A 158 17.65 0.89 -8.90
C LEU A 158 18.05 -0.59 -8.76
N ILE A 159 17.71 -1.43 -9.73
CA ILE A 159 18.05 -2.86 -9.71
C ILE A 159 19.55 -3.12 -9.90
N GLY A 160 20.27 -2.22 -10.53
CA GLY A 160 21.68 -2.41 -10.87
C GLY A 160 22.58 -2.68 -9.65
N SER A 161 22.33 -2.02 -8.52
CA SER A 161 23.10 -2.25 -7.28
C SER A 161 22.86 -3.63 -6.68
N PRO A 162 21.61 -4.09 -6.44
CA PRO A 162 21.32 -5.46 -6.02
C PRO A 162 21.92 -6.54 -6.91
N VAL A 163 21.82 -6.38 -8.23
CA VAL A 163 22.37 -7.35 -9.19
C VAL A 163 23.88 -7.42 -9.07
N LYS A 164 24.59 -6.30 -9.08
CA LYS A 164 26.06 -6.26 -8.91
C LYS A 164 26.50 -6.84 -7.57
N ALA A 165 25.75 -6.57 -6.49
CA ALA A 165 26.03 -7.17 -5.19
C ALA A 165 25.91 -8.68 -5.24
N TYR A 166 24.85 -9.20 -5.86
CA TYR A 166 24.62 -10.63 -6.04
C TYR A 166 25.74 -11.28 -6.87
N GLU A 167 26.09 -10.71 -8.04
CA GLU A 167 27.15 -11.21 -8.91
C GLU A 167 28.49 -11.26 -8.21
N ALA A 168 28.86 -10.20 -7.49
CA ALA A 168 30.10 -10.13 -6.71
C ALA A 168 30.11 -11.20 -5.60
N GLY A 169 29.01 -11.39 -4.91
CA GLY A 169 28.86 -12.48 -3.93
C GLY A 169 29.02 -13.85 -4.56
N TYR A 170 28.37 -14.07 -5.70
CA TYR A 170 28.43 -15.35 -6.43
C TYR A 170 29.85 -15.71 -6.85
N GLU A 171 30.60 -14.75 -7.35
CA GLU A 171 32.02 -14.95 -7.69
C GLU A 171 32.87 -15.36 -6.48
N VAL A 172 32.61 -14.74 -5.31
CA VAL A 172 33.29 -15.07 -4.06
C VAL A 172 32.93 -16.49 -3.60
N GLY A 173 31.65 -16.86 -3.63
CA GLY A 173 31.21 -18.20 -3.26
C GLY A 173 31.77 -19.30 -4.17
N LEU A 174 31.76 -19.04 -5.50
CA LEU A 174 32.34 -19.92 -6.48
C LEU A 174 33.86 -20.14 -6.23
N LYS A 175 34.57 -19.04 -5.95
CA LYS A 175 36.00 -19.11 -5.62
C LYS A 175 36.26 -19.94 -4.37
N GLN A 176 35.50 -19.75 -3.30
CA GLN A 176 35.60 -20.55 -2.07
C GLN A 176 35.45 -22.05 -2.36
N TYR A 177 34.44 -22.41 -3.15
CA TYR A 177 34.22 -23.78 -3.55
C TYR A 177 35.43 -24.37 -4.35
N LEU A 178 35.96 -23.60 -5.31
CA LEU A 178 37.09 -24.03 -6.11
C LEU A 178 38.38 -24.19 -5.28
N ASP A 179 38.61 -23.28 -4.33
CA ASP A 179 39.77 -23.33 -3.42
C ASP A 179 39.69 -24.60 -2.53
N GLU A 180 38.52 -24.92 -1.99
CA GLU A 180 38.31 -26.14 -1.21
C GLU A 180 38.52 -27.41 -2.05
N LYS A 181 38.02 -27.46 -3.27
CA LYS A 181 38.23 -28.58 -4.20
C LYS A 181 39.69 -28.73 -4.59
N GLY A 182 40.39 -27.62 -4.88
CA GLY A 182 41.82 -27.62 -5.20
C GLY A 182 42.65 -28.11 -4.02
N PHE A 183 42.31 -27.68 -2.80
CA PHE A 183 42.96 -28.14 -1.58
C PHE A 183 42.75 -29.65 -1.36
N LEU A 184 41.52 -30.14 -1.46
CA LEU A 184 41.21 -31.57 -1.29
C LEU A 184 41.94 -32.44 -2.33
N ASN A 185 42.04 -32.00 -3.58
CA ASN A 185 42.75 -32.74 -4.63
C ASN A 185 44.28 -32.78 -4.40
N SER A 186 44.85 -31.80 -3.68
CA SER A 186 46.27 -31.79 -3.35
C SER A 186 46.68 -32.81 -2.27
N PHE A 187 45.72 -33.34 -1.51
CA PHE A 187 45.95 -34.39 -0.48
C PHE A 187 45.70 -35.83 -0.98
N THR A 188 45.21 -35.99 -2.21
CA THR A 188 44.83 -37.30 -2.76
C THR A 188 45.90 -37.87 -3.70
N LEU A 189 47.06 -37.25 -3.81
CA LEU A 189 48.28 -37.71 -4.52
C LEU A 189 49.33 -38.18 -3.54
#